data_3475954928fa58b0bdb92ed353c668e5
#
_entry.id   3475954928fa58b0bdb92ed353c668e5
#
_cell.length_a   1.000
_cell.length_b   1.000
_cell.length_c   1.000
_cell.angle_alpha   90.00
_cell.angle_beta   90.00
_cell.angle_gamma   90.00
#
_symmetry.space_group_name_H-M   'P 1'
#
loop_
_entity.id
_entity.type
_entity.pdbx_description
1 polymer ?
#
loop_
_entity_poly.entity_id
_entity_poly.type
_entity_poly.pdbx_seq_one_letter_code
_entity_poly.pdbx_strand_id
1 'polypeptide(L)'
;MYNDILVATDLSPRACNALSHAIKLAHLFNAKITLINVHEEFMNKEELVMSRVSVENIQESYKTTSLQAKEEIKHLMHNLDGDDIDIDIILREGKASEEIVELSEIIKPDLIIMGSNGRDSLSDYILGTTTTNVVDKTSYPLLVIPSVNND
;
A
#
# COMPACT_ATOMS: atom_id res chain seq x y z
N MET A 1 1.66 2.56 -22.55
CA MET A 1 0.28 2.58 -22.05
C MET A 1 0.26 2.80 -20.54
N TYR A 2 0.88 1.96 -19.75
CA TYR A 2 1.01 2.16 -18.32
C TYR A 2 2.38 2.75 -18.00
N ASN A 3 2.46 4.06 -17.75
CA ASN A 3 3.70 4.76 -17.42
C ASN A 3 3.85 4.98 -15.91
N ASP A 4 2.72 5.18 -15.22
CA ASP A 4 2.67 5.42 -13.78
C ASP A 4 1.71 4.43 -13.12
N ILE A 5 2.25 3.56 -12.27
CA ILE A 5 1.50 2.53 -11.57
C ILE A 5 1.49 2.86 -10.07
N LEU A 6 0.29 3.01 -9.49
CA LEU A 6 0.10 3.13 -8.05
C LEU A 6 -0.13 1.75 -7.44
N VAL A 7 0.69 1.36 -6.49
CA VAL A 7 0.56 0.09 -5.76
C VAL A 7 0.20 0.38 -4.31
N ALA A 8 -0.91 -0.18 -3.84
CA ALA A 8 -1.26 -0.14 -2.44
C ALA A 8 -0.85 -1.43 -1.73
N THR A 9 -0.13 -1.30 -0.63
CA THR A 9 0.33 -2.44 0.16
C THR A 9 0.14 -2.19 1.65
N ASP A 10 -0.26 -3.24 2.37
CA ASP A 10 -0.29 -3.27 3.84
C ASP A 10 0.91 -4.05 4.43
N LEU A 11 1.90 -4.37 3.59
CA LEU A 11 3.08 -5.18 3.93
C LEU A 11 2.76 -6.62 4.37
N SER A 12 1.53 -7.08 4.18
CA SER A 12 1.17 -8.48 4.41
C SER A 12 1.78 -9.39 3.34
N PRO A 13 1.92 -10.71 3.61
CA PRO A 13 2.34 -11.67 2.58
C PRO A 13 1.43 -11.67 1.35
N ARG A 14 0.15 -11.39 1.53
CA ARG A 14 -0.83 -11.28 0.44
C ARG A 14 -0.57 -10.06 -0.45
N ALA A 15 -0.15 -8.96 0.14
CA ALA A 15 0.20 -7.74 -0.59
C ALA A 15 1.47 -7.91 -1.45
N CYS A 16 2.37 -8.81 -1.09
CA CYS A 16 3.55 -9.14 -1.89
C CYS A 16 3.19 -9.66 -3.28
N ASN A 17 2.07 -10.35 -3.42
CA ASN A 17 1.61 -10.83 -4.72
C ASN A 17 1.19 -9.67 -5.64
N ALA A 18 0.53 -8.66 -5.10
CA ALA A 18 0.19 -7.45 -5.85
C ALA A 18 1.45 -6.69 -6.29
N LEU A 19 2.44 -6.55 -5.41
CA LEU A 19 3.71 -5.91 -5.74
C LEU A 19 4.48 -6.69 -6.82
N SER A 20 4.48 -8.02 -6.76
CA SER A 20 5.10 -8.87 -7.79
C SER A 20 4.48 -8.64 -9.18
N HIS A 21 3.15 -8.51 -9.25
CA HIS A 21 2.46 -8.18 -10.50
C HIS A 21 2.81 -6.78 -11.00
N ALA A 22 2.88 -5.81 -10.09
CA ALA A 22 3.27 -4.44 -10.43
C ALA A 22 4.68 -4.36 -11.01
N ILE A 23 5.64 -5.07 -10.42
CA ILE A 23 7.02 -5.15 -10.90
C ILE A 23 7.09 -5.73 -12.31
N LYS A 24 6.38 -6.82 -12.57
CA LYS A 24 6.31 -7.44 -13.91
C LYS A 24 5.73 -6.47 -14.95
N LEU A 25 4.67 -5.76 -14.60
CA LEU A 25 4.07 -4.76 -15.49
C LEU A 25 4.99 -3.56 -15.68
N ALA A 26 5.66 -3.09 -14.62
CA ALA A 26 6.62 -2.01 -14.70
C ALA A 26 7.79 -2.36 -15.63
N HIS A 27 8.33 -3.57 -15.57
CA HIS A 27 9.35 -4.04 -16.53
C HIS A 27 8.81 -4.07 -17.96
N LEU A 28 7.59 -4.58 -18.16
CA LEU A 28 7.00 -4.72 -19.49
C LEU A 28 6.75 -3.38 -20.17
N PHE A 29 6.30 -2.38 -19.41
CA PHE A 29 5.93 -1.06 -19.93
C PHE A 29 6.97 0.03 -19.68
N ASN A 30 8.08 -0.29 -19.01
CA ASN A 30 9.06 0.68 -18.52
C ASN A 30 8.39 1.77 -17.65
N ALA A 31 7.52 1.32 -16.74
CA ALA A 31 6.71 2.18 -15.90
C ALA A 31 7.41 2.50 -14.58
N LYS A 32 7.06 3.66 -14.02
CA LYS A 32 7.37 4.03 -12.65
C LYS A 32 6.34 3.42 -11.70
N ILE A 33 6.77 3.06 -10.49
CA ILE A 33 5.89 2.64 -9.40
C ILE A 33 5.84 3.73 -8.33
N THR A 34 4.63 4.11 -7.94
CA THR A 34 4.38 4.81 -6.68
C THR A 34 3.73 3.81 -5.73
N LEU A 35 4.39 3.51 -4.62
CA LEU A 35 3.89 2.58 -3.63
C LEU A 35 3.37 3.35 -2.43
N ILE A 36 2.10 3.11 -2.04
CA ILE A 36 1.49 3.69 -0.85
C ILE A 36 1.32 2.61 0.24
N ASN A 37 1.77 2.94 1.43
CA ASN A 37 1.49 2.20 2.67
C ASN A 37 0.78 3.12 3.64
N VAL A 38 -0.38 2.69 4.14
CA VAL A 38 -1.22 3.48 5.06
C VAL A 38 -1.24 2.84 6.43
N HIS A 39 -0.89 3.61 7.44
CA HIS A 39 -0.97 3.22 8.85
C HIS A 39 -2.24 3.76 9.47
N GLU A 40 -3.12 2.88 9.95
CA GLU A 40 -4.39 3.25 10.59
C GLU A 40 -4.27 3.39 12.11
N GLU A 41 -3.26 2.77 12.71
CA GLU A 41 -3.10 2.64 14.16
C GLU A 41 -2.82 3.95 14.91
N PHE A 42 -2.30 4.97 14.21
CA PHE A 42 -1.99 6.26 14.82
C PHE A 42 -3.16 7.26 14.81
N MET A 43 -4.30 6.85 14.33
CA MET A 43 -5.47 7.70 14.10
C MET A 43 -6.19 8.13 15.37
N ASN A 44 -6.00 7.43 16.49
CA ASN A 44 -6.77 7.71 17.70
C ASN A 44 -6.03 8.70 18.60
N LYS A 45 -6.01 9.98 18.18
CA LYS A 45 -5.42 11.07 18.96
C LYS A 45 -6.00 11.17 20.37
N GLU A 46 -7.28 10.81 20.53
CA GLU A 46 -7.95 10.81 21.85
C GLU A 46 -7.41 9.70 22.76
N GLU A 47 -7.20 8.49 22.23
CA GLU A 47 -6.56 7.39 22.99
C GLU A 47 -5.10 7.72 23.32
N LEU A 48 -4.36 8.36 22.42
CA LEU A 48 -2.98 8.77 22.65
C LEU A 48 -2.88 9.85 23.73
N VAL A 49 -3.81 10.80 23.78
CA VAL A 49 -3.89 11.82 24.84
C VAL A 49 -4.25 11.16 26.18
N MET A 50 -5.14 10.18 26.18
CA MET A 50 -5.54 9.45 27.39
C MET A 50 -4.46 8.51 27.94
N SER A 51 -3.57 7.99 27.10
CA SER A 51 -2.47 7.09 27.50
C SER A 51 -1.28 7.79 28.15
N ARG A 52 -1.28 9.12 28.24
CA ARG A 52 -0.18 9.96 28.76
C ARG A 52 1.16 9.76 28.05
N VAL A 53 1.14 9.34 26.80
CA VAL A 53 2.35 9.24 25.98
C VAL A 53 2.74 10.66 25.53
N SER A 54 4.00 11.03 25.67
CA SER A 54 4.46 12.35 25.21
C SER A 54 4.38 12.46 23.68
N VAL A 55 4.09 13.67 23.17
CA VAL A 55 4.09 13.96 21.73
C VAL A 55 5.43 13.59 21.08
N GLU A 56 6.53 13.79 21.79
CA GLU A 56 7.88 13.44 21.33
C GLU A 56 8.03 11.93 21.12
N ASN A 57 7.54 11.09 22.03
CA ASN A 57 7.57 9.63 21.91
C ASN A 57 6.70 9.14 20.75
N ILE A 58 5.58 9.79 20.47
CA ILE A 58 4.72 9.49 19.33
C ILE A 58 5.43 9.82 18.02
N GLN A 59 6.09 10.96 17.92
CA GLN A 59 6.85 11.36 16.74
C GLN A 59 8.04 10.43 16.49
N GLU A 60 8.76 10.02 17.51
CA GLU A 60 9.86 9.04 17.41
C GLU A 60 9.34 7.66 16.98
N SER A 61 8.26 7.18 17.55
CA SER A 61 7.61 5.92 17.15
C SER A 61 7.16 5.95 15.69
N TYR A 62 6.54 7.02 15.26
CA TYR A 62 6.12 7.21 13.86
C TYR A 62 7.32 7.21 12.91
N LYS A 63 8.37 7.95 13.24
CA LYS A 63 9.59 8.01 12.45
C LYS A 63 10.28 6.64 12.34
N THR A 64 10.36 5.90 13.43
CA THR A 64 10.93 4.56 13.47
C THR A 64 10.11 3.58 12.64
N THR A 65 8.80 3.57 12.79
CA THR A 65 7.87 2.74 12.03
C THR A 65 7.95 3.05 10.53
N SER A 66 8.04 4.33 10.17
CA SER A 66 8.19 4.77 8.78
C SER A 66 9.51 4.28 8.15
N LEU A 67 10.60 4.37 8.88
CA LEU A 67 11.90 3.87 8.41
C LEU A 67 11.89 2.36 8.23
N GLN A 68 11.29 1.61 9.16
CA GLN A 68 11.14 0.17 9.06
C GLN A 68 10.29 -0.22 7.85
N ALA A 69 9.16 0.45 7.62
CA ALA A 69 8.31 0.20 6.46
C ALA A 69 9.06 0.43 5.14
N LYS A 70 9.84 1.50 5.03
CA LYS A 70 10.65 1.76 3.84
C LYS A 70 11.71 0.69 3.61
N GLU A 71 12.39 0.23 4.68
CA GLU A 71 13.38 -0.84 4.60
C GLU A 71 12.75 -2.17 4.19
N GLU A 72 11.59 -2.51 4.75
CA GLU A 72 10.83 -3.71 4.34
C GLU A 72 10.43 -3.65 2.87
N ILE A 73 9.95 -2.51 2.38
CA ILE A 73 9.57 -2.33 0.98
C ILE A 73 10.77 -2.48 0.06
N LYS A 74 11.91 -1.87 0.39
CA LYS A 74 13.15 -2.02 -0.38
C LYS A 74 13.62 -3.47 -0.42
N HIS A 75 13.53 -4.17 0.71
CA HIS A 75 13.88 -5.59 0.78
C HIS A 75 12.96 -6.45 -0.09
N LEU A 76 11.66 -6.18 -0.06
CA LEU A 76 10.69 -6.85 -0.92
C LEU A 76 10.95 -6.57 -2.42
N MET A 77 11.26 -5.33 -2.77
CA MET A 77 11.64 -4.97 -4.15
C MET A 77 12.86 -5.76 -4.61
N HIS A 78 13.89 -5.84 -3.78
CA HIS A 78 15.09 -6.62 -4.08
C HIS A 78 14.77 -8.11 -4.30
N ASN A 79 13.97 -8.71 -3.41
CA ASN A 79 13.59 -10.13 -3.51
C ASN A 79 12.71 -10.44 -4.73
N LEU A 80 12.05 -9.44 -5.28
CA LEU A 80 11.16 -9.56 -6.44
C LEU A 80 11.80 -9.05 -7.75
N ASP A 81 13.12 -8.87 -7.77
CA ASP A 81 13.87 -8.36 -8.92
C ASP A 81 13.41 -6.97 -9.39
N GLY A 82 13.06 -6.11 -8.44
CA GLY A 82 12.56 -4.75 -8.71
C GLY A 82 13.57 -3.63 -8.47
N ASP A 83 14.85 -3.94 -8.29
CA ASP A 83 15.89 -2.95 -7.94
C ASP A 83 16.12 -1.89 -9.03
N ASP A 84 15.84 -2.21 -10.27
CA ASP A 84 16.01 -1.34 -11.44
C ASP A 84 14.78 -0.48 -11.74
N ILE A 85 13.70 -0.66 -11.00
CA ILE A 85 12.45 0.09 -11.19
C ILE A 85 12.53 1.43 -10.44
N ASP A 86 12.15 2.50 -11.12
CA ASP A 86 11.94 3.80 -10.49
C ASP A 86 10.73 3.72 -9.55
N ILE A 87 10.97 3.84 -8.25
CA ILE A 87 9.95 3.72 -7.22
C ILE A 87 9.95 4.91 -6.26
N ASP A 88 8.76 5.49 -6.06
CA ASP A 88 8.47 6.40 -4.95
C ASP A 88 7.70 5.64 -3.86
N ILE A 89 8.15 5.77 -2.62
CA ILE A 89 7.50 5.16 -1.46
C ILE A 89 6.83 6.27 -0.65
N ILE A 90 5.50 6.20 -0.54
CA ILE A 90 4.67 7.17 0.18
C ILE A 90 4.04 6.48 1.37
N LEU A 91 4.29 7.03 2.55
CA LEU A 91 3.70 6.59 3.80
C LEU A 91 2.64 7.60 4.23
N ARG A 92 1.45 7.11 4.47
CA ARG A 92 0.31 7.91 4.91
C ARG A 92 -0.26 7.36 6.22
N GLU A 93 -0.88 8.22 6.97
CA GLU A 93 -1.67 7.90 8.14
C GLU A 93 -3.12 8.22 7.87
N GLY A 94 -4.01 7.30 8.16
CA GLY A 94 -5.43 7.50 7.93
C GLY A 94 -6.17 6.21 7.57
N LYS A 95 -7.34 6.36 6.98
CA LYS A 95 -8.12 5.25 6.46
C LYS A 95 -7.61 4.86 5.08
N ALA A 96 -7.15 3.62 4.95
CA ALA A 96 -6.45 3.16 3.76
C ALA A 96 -7.20 3.47 2.46
N SER A 97 -8.50 3.18 2.37
CA SER A 97 -9.28 3.43 1.16
C SER A 97 -9.35 4.90 0.78
N GLU A 98 -9.45 5.79 1.76
CA GLU A 98 -9.52 7.25 1.54
C GLU A 98 -8.16 7.78 1.07
N GLU A 99 -7.08 7.37 1.74
CA GLU A 99 -5.72 7.80 1.39
C GLU A 99 -5.27 7.31 0.00
N ILE A 100 -5.65 6.09 -0.38
CA ILE A 100 -5.37 5.55 -1.71
C ILE A 100 -6.10 6.35 -2.79
N VAL A 101 -7.39 6.60 -2.61
CA VAL A 101 -8.20 7.38 -3.55
C VAL A 101 -7.67 8.82 -3.65
N GLU A 102 -7.42 9.47 -2.52
CA GLU A 102 -6.89 10.84 -2.49
C GLU A 102 -5.54 10.94 -3.22
N LEU A 103 -4.61 10.03 -2.93
CA LEU A 103 -3.33 10.01 -3.63
C LEU A 103 -3.49 9.78 -5.12
N SER A 104 -4.40 8.91 -5.54
CA SER A 104 -4.66 8.66 -6.96
C SER A 104 -5.15 9.92 -7.70
N GLU A 105 -5.96 10.75 -7.04
CA GLU A 105 -6.39 12.03 -7.64
C GLU A 105 -5.24 13.04 -7.76
N ILE A 106 -4.24 12.97 -6.88
CA ILE A 106 -3.06 13.83 -6.92
C ILE A 106 -2.09 13.41 -8.03
N ILE A 107 -1.72 12.11 -8.06
CA ILE A 107 -0.69 11.61 -8.98
C ILE A 107 -1.23 11.17 -10.34
N LYS A 108 -2.53 10.93 -10.44
CA LYS A 108 -3.24 10.50 -11.66
C LYS A 108 -2.57 9.30 -12.35
N PRO A 109 -2.51 8.16 -11.67
CA PRO A 109 -1.83 6.99 -12.24
C PRO A 109 -2.60 6.42 -13.42
N ASP A 110 -1.89 5.70 -14.28
CA ASP A 110 -2.51 4.96 -15.39
C ASP A 110 -3.18 3.67 -14.90
N LEU A 111 -2.71 3.14 -13.78
CA LEU A 111 -3.20 1.90 -13.19
C LEU A 111 -2.98 1.90 -11.68
N ILE A 112 -4.00 1.46 -10.94
CA ILE A 112 -3.87 1.13 -9.51
C ILE A 112 -3.81 -0.40 -9.39
N ILE A 113 -2.88 -0.91 -8.58
CA ILE A 113 -2.78 -2.34 -8.27
C ILE A 113 -2.87 -2.56 -6.77
N MET A 114 -3.73 -3.46 -6.35
CA MET A 114 -3.86 -3.84 -4.94
C MET A 114 -4.32 -5.29 -4.79
N GLY A 115 -4.12 -5.85 -3.61
CA GLY A 115 -4.62 -7.17 -3.28
C GLY A 115 -6.15 -7.17 -3.08
N SER A 116 -6.76 -8.34 -3.23
CA SER A 116 -8.20 -8.49 -3.03
C SER A 116 -8.62 -8.36 -1.57
N ASN A 117 -7.75 -8.69 -0.63
CA ASN A 117 -7.94 -8.56 0.80
C ASN A 117 -6.60 -8.35 1.50
N GLY A 118 -6.66 -7.68 2.64
CA GLY A 118 -5.51 -7.35 3.44
C GLY A 118 -5.31 -8.29 4.63
N ARG A 119 -4.56 -7.78 5.60
CA ARG A 119 -4.10 -8.51 6.79
C ARG A 119 -5.23 -9.09 7.64
N ASP A 120 -6.36 -8.40 7.75
CA ASP A 120 -7.46 -8.76 8.65
C ASP A 120 -8.58 -9.56 7.97
N SER A 121 -8.38 -10.01 6.74
CA SER A 121 -9.39 -10.78 6.02
C SER A 121 -9.42 -12.23 6.48
N LEU A 122 -10.60 -12.70 6.86
CA LEU A 122 -10.87 -14.06 7.29
C LEU A 122 -11.20 -15.02 6.13
N SER A 123 -11.44 -14.49 4.93
CA SER A 123 -11.86 -15.29 3.78
C SER A 123 -11.14 -14.87 2.52
N ASP A 124 -10.57 -15.83 1.80
CA ASP A 124 -9.90 -15.60 0.52
C ASP A 124 -10.86 -15.37 -0.65
N TYR A 125 -12.16 -15.60 -0.43
CA TYR A 125 -13.20 -15.50 -1.46
C TYR A 125 -13.98 -14.19 -1.43
N ILE A 126 -13.78 -13.39 -0.41
CA ILE A 126 -14.50 -12.12 -0.22
C ILE A 126 -13.55 -10.96 -0.42
N LEU A 127 -13.97 -10.00 -1.24
CA LEU A 127 -13.24 -8.75 -1.42
C LEU A 127 -13.16 -7.99 -0.10
N GLY A 128 -11.96 -7.60 0.32
CA GLY A 128 -11.75 -6.85 1.57
C GLY A 128 -12.40 -5.47 1.54
N THR A 129 -12.66 -4.91 2.71
CA THR A 129 -13.32 -3.60 2.86
C THR A 129 -12.56 -2.47 2.17
N THR A 130 -11.25 -2.42 2.32
CA THR A 130 -10.41 -1.41 1.66
C THR A 130 -10.53 -1.52 0.16
N THR A 131 -10.40 -2.70 -0.40
CA THR A 131 -10.48 -2.93 -1.85
C THR A 131 -11.86 -2.59 -2.39
N THR A 132 -12.93 -3.02 -1.71
CA THR A 132 -14.31 -2.67 -2.08
C THR A 132 -14.51 -1.16 -2.13
N ASN A 133 -14.04 -0.44 -1.12
CA ASN A 133 -14.18 1.02 -1.07
C ASN A 133 -13.37 1.72 -2.17
N VAL A 134 -12.19 1.22 -2.51
CA VAL A 134 -11.40 1.76 -3.62
C VAL A 134 -12.09 1.51 -4.96
N VAL A 135 -12.62 0.30 -5.18
CA VAL A 135 -13.41 -0.03 -6.39
C VAL A 135 -14.57 0.94 -6.57
N ASP A 136 -15.30 1.23 -5.49
CA ASP A 136 -16.47 2.10 -5.55
C ASP A 136 -16.14 3.58 -5.79
N LYS A 137 -14.97 4.04 -5.37
CA LYS A 137 -14.62 5.47 -5.32
C LYS A 137 -13.59 5.92 -6.35
N THR A 138 -12.80 5.00 -6.90
CA THR A 138 -11.72 5.38 -7.82
C THR A 138 -12.22 5.76 -9.19
N SER A 139 -11.55 6.76 -9.81
CA SER A 139 -11.76 7.15 -11.20
C SER A 139 -10.73 6.51 -12.16
N TYR A 140 -9.81 5.70 -11.63
CA TYR A 140 -8.68 5.13 -12.38
C TYR A 140 -8.84 3.62 -12.58
N PRO A 141 -8.25 3.06 -13.66
CA PRO A 141 -8.18 1.62 -13.84
C PRO A 141 -7.60 0.93 -12.62
N LEU A 142 -8.22 -0.15 -12.18
CA LEU A 142 -7.84 -0.89 -10.98
C LEU A 142 -7.66 -2.36 -11.31
N LEU A 143 -6.48 -2.89 -11.01
CA LEU A 143 -6.16 -4.31 -11.07
C LEU A 143 -6.15 -4.88 -9.65
N VAL A 144 -7.08 -5.78 -9.39
CA VAL A 144 -7.18 -6.47 -8.09
C VAL A 144 -6.55 -7.85 -8.21
N ILE A 145 -5.52 -8.09 -7.40
CA ILE A 145 -4.80 -9.37 -7.40
C ILE A 145 -5.37 -10.27 -6.31
N PRO A 146 -5.90 -11.44 -6.66
CA PRO A 146 -6.45 -12.36 -5.67
C PRO A 146 -5.35 -12.91 -4.75
N SER A 147 -5.74 -13.24 -3.52
CA SER A 147 -4.88 -13.98 -2.62
C SER A 147 -4.69 -15.39 -3.16
N VAL A 148 -3.44 -15.81 -3.31
CA VAL A 148 -3.13 -17.19 -3.66
C VAL A 148 -2.87 -17.95 -2.37
N ASN A 149 -3.72 -18.93 -2.05
CA ASN A 149 -3.38 -19.93 -1.05
C ASN A 149 -2.30 -20.83 -1.64
N ASN A 150 -1.08 -20.66 -1.20
CA ASN A 150 -0.05 -21.66 -1.41
C ASN A 150 -0.29 -22.72 -0.34
N ASP A 151 -1.09 -23.69 -0.68
CA ASP A 151 -1.16 -24.95 0.08
C ASP A 151 0.12 -25.76 -0.14
#